data_cf5fab49cb00fffea626289f3ecb8faf
#
_entry.id   cf5fab49cb00fffea626289f3ecb8faf
#
_cell.length_a   1.000
_cell.length_b   1.000
_cell.length_c   1.000
_cell.angle_alpha   90.00
_cell.angle_beta   90.00
_cell.angle_gamma   90.00
#
_symmetry.space_group_name_H-M   'P 1'
#
loop_
_entity.id
_entity.type
_entity.pdbx_description
1 polymer ?
#
loop_
_entity_poly.entity_id
_entity_poly.type
_entity_poly.pdbx_seq_one_letter_code
_entity_poly.pdbx_strand_id
1 'polypeptide(L)'
;MSGRGEKLYAVMCRNAMAAENKAGGKLTNHVSTKAYKANIRKFCGFAEEKGIVRQGHIERAGYSAQTLLQEYADKLKEQGYSAQTIHTYLAPACKGLGVGMHQISMPKRMSAAMSKNTLRRQNAVGEAQRDDPRFQRIVQFAAVVTVRPQAMVRLTADNLVTDDNGDTLISVRDKGGKLSQQLVLPHEVEFVRYTLTHDAEGRPLAVGEKPFSRKDLGKIAYSGFRCRRAQELELHFEKLFNGWKSMPSRTPQQRMERQHAAELAAARRQEWVDKICRKWNESHPKATESQRNAYRARLEKPSRIYIRGGNLERAEALGRPVSYDRVACRIVSVYALSHWEDESTIRNYLTK
;
A
#
# COMPACT_ATOMS: atom_id res chain seq x y z
N MET A 1 -24.39 43.62 -22.20
CA MET A 1 -24.82 42.23 -21.99
C MET A 1 -23.79 41.54 -21.08
N SER A 2 -24.11 41.41 -19.78
CA SER A 2 -23.16 40.75 -18.84
C SER A 2 -23.31 39.24 -19.06
N GLY A 3 -22.38 38.65 -19.80
CA GLY A 3 -22.28 37.20 -19.93
C GLY A 3 -22.28 36.58 -18.54
N ARG A 4 -23.25 35.72 -18.25
CA ARG A 4 -23.29 34.94 -16.99
C ARG A 4 -22.10 34.00 -16.99
N GLY A 5 -20.96 34.45 -16.42
CA GLY A 5 -19.76 33.64 -16.30
C GLY A 5 -20.06 32.29 -15.65
N GLU A 6 -19.31 31.30 -16.00
CA GLU A 6 -19.48 29.93 -15.52
C GLU A 6 -19.33 29.86 -13.98
N LYS A 7 -20.07 28.98 -13.31
CA LYS A 7 -20.00 28.78 -11.86
C LYS A 7 -18.62 28.27 -11.47
N LEU A 8 -18.09 28.74 -10.34
CA LEU A 8 -16.78 28.38 -9.80
C LEU A 8 -16.57 26.85 -9.78
N TYR A 9 -17.56 26.10 -9.31
CA TYR A 9 -17.50 24.64 -9.26
C TYR A 9 -17.22 23.99 -10.63
N ALA A 10 -17.90 24.45 -11.69
CA ALA A 10 -17.75 23.88 -13.02
C ALA A 10 -16.35 24.16 -13.59
N VAL A 11 -15.87 25.40 -13.45
CA VAL A 11 -14.51 25.80 -13.85
C VAL A 11 -13.46 24.97 -13.12
N MET A 12 -13.56 24.87 -11.80
CA MET A 12 -12.60 24.12 -10.99
C MET A 12 -12.61 22.62 -11.32
N CYS A 13 -13.77 22.02 -11.55
CA CYS A 13 -13.84 20.62 -11.98
C CYS A 13 -13.17 20.40 -13.32
N ARG A 14 -13.42 21.26 -14.33
CA ARG A 14 -12.76 21.17 -15.63
C ARG A 14 -11.23 21.28 -15.48
N ASN A 15 -10.75 22.29 -14.79
CA ASN A 15 -9.31 22.53 -14.60
C ASN A 15 -8.64 21.37 -13.83
N ALA A 16 -9.24 20.91 -12.74
CA ALA A 16 -8.67 19.81 -11.94
C ALA A 16 -8.62 18.47 -12.69
N MET A 17 -9.56 18.23 -13.63
CA MET A 17 -9.56 17.02 -14.47
C MET A 17 -8.59 17.14 -15.65
N ALA A 18 -8.37 18.34 -16.17
CA ALA A 18 -7.41 18.58 -17.24
C ALA A 18 -5.95 18.59 -16.75
N ALA A 19 -5.73 18.94 -15.47
CA ALA A 19 -4.39 19.02 -14.90
C ALA A 19 -3.71 17.65 -14.83
N GLU A 20 -2.49 17.58 -15.33
CA GLU A 20 -1.65 16.38 -15.24
C GLU A 20 -1.29 16.05 -13.79
N ASN A 21 -1.16 14.77 -13.48
CA ASN A 21 -0.61 14.31 -12.22
C ASN A 21 0.94 14.27 -12.30
N LYS A 22 1.62 14.04 -11.17
CA LYS A 22 3.10 13.95 -11.11
C LYS A 22 3.71 12.90 -12.05
N ALA A 23 2.92 11.95 -12.54
CA ALA A 23 3.36 10.91 -13.47
C ALA A 23 3.03 11.27 -14.94
N GLY A 24 2.64 12.51 -15.24
CA GLY A 24 2.33 12.99 -16.58
C GLY A 24 0.98 12.52 -17.15
N GLY A 25 0.14 11.89 -16.33
CA GLY A 25 -1.17 11.38 -16.77
C GLY A 25 -2.35 12.20 -16.23
N LYS A 26 -3.44 12.23 -16.96
CA LYS A 26 -4.71 12.83 -16.53
C LYS A 26 -5.47 11.93 -15.55
N LEU A 27 -6.37 12.53 -14.76
CA LEU A 27 -7.20 11.80 -13.81
C LEU A 27 -8.34 11.08 -14.55
N THR A 28 -8.13 9.80 -14.90
CA THR A 28 -9.10 8.98 -15.66
C THR A 28 -9.93 8.04 -14.80
N ASN A 29 -9.52 7.77 -13.56
CA ASN A 29 -10.22 6.84 -12.69
C ASN A 29 -11.52 7.45 -12.14
N HIS A 30 -12.65 6.80 -12.41
CA HIS A 30 -13.99 7.25 -12.01
C HIS A 30 -14.13 7.51 -10.49
N VAL A 31 -13.55 6.64 -9.63
CA VAL A 31 -13.63 6.79 -8.17
C VAL A 31 -12.86 8.03 -7.71
N SER A 32 -11.65 8.23 -8.24
CA SER A 32 -10.84 9.40 -7.94
C SER A 32 -11.50 10.69 -8.44
N THR A 33 -12.08 10.66 -9.62
CA THR A 33 -12.85 11.79 -10.21
C THR A 33 -14.05 12.16 -9.33
N LYS A 34 -14.82 11.17 -8.85
CA LYS A 34 -15.95 11.38 -7.93
C LYS A 34 -15.47 12.03 -6.61
N ALA A 35 -14.38 11.54 -6.03
CA ALA A 35 -13.81 12.10 -4.80
C ALA A 35 -13.31 13.54 -5.01
N TYR A 36 -12.63 13.81 -6.13
CA TYR A 36 -12.19 15.17 -6.49
C TYR A 36 -13.36 16.14 -6.60
N LYS A 37 -14.39 15.77 -7.36
CA LYS A 37 -15.62 16.59 -7.52
C LYS A 37 -16.29 16.86 -6.17
N ALA A 38 -16.37 15.86 -5.28
CA ALA A 38 -16.93 16.03 -3.94
C ALA A 38 -16.13 17.01 -3.08
N ASN A 39 -14.79 16.96 -3.14
CA ASN A 39 -13.94 17.86 -2.39
C ASN A 39 -13.93 19.29 -2.96
N ILE A 40 -13.98 19.44 -4.30
CA ILE A 40 -14.19 20.75 -4.93
C ILE A 40 -15.52 21.35 -4.49
N ARG A 41 -16.59 20.55 -4.41
CA ARG A 41 -17.90 21.04 -3.92
C ARG A 41 -17.83 21.58 -2.50
N LYS A 42 -17.08 20.92 -1.58
CA LYS A 42 -16.88 21.42 -0.21
C LYS A 42 -16.15 22.77 -0.19
N PHE A 43 -15.11 22.91 -1.02
CA PHE A 43 -14.42 24.19 -1.16
C PHE A 43 -15.33 25.28 -1.73
N CYS A 44 -16.12 24.98 -2.76
CA CYS A 44 -17.07 25.94 -3.32
C CYS A 44 -18.12 26.37 -2.28
N GLY A 45 -18.62 25.46 -1.44
CA GLY A 45 -19.50 25.84 -0.31
C GLY A 45 -18.84 26.84 0.64
N PHE A 46 -17.56 26.62 0.99
CA PHE A 46 -16.80 27.59 1.76
C PHE A 46 -16.64 28.96 1.04
N ALA A 47 -16.39 28.92 -0.26
CA ALA A 47 -16.28 30.15 -1.06
C ALA A 47 -17.63 30.90 -1.18
N GLU A 48 -18.74 30.17 -1.27
CA GLU A 48 -20.11 30.72 -1.31
C GLU A 48 -20.46 31.46 0.00
N GLU A 49 -20.01 30.98 1.16
CA GLU A 49 -20.15 31.69 2.44
C GLU A 49 -19.53 33.12 2.42
N LYS A 50 -18.58 33.35 1.49
CA LYS A 50 -17.90 34.63 1.24
C LYS A 50 -18.44 35.39 0.02
N GLY A 51 -19.57 34.97 -0.54
CA GLY A 51 -20.17 35.56 -1.76
C GLY A 51 -19.46 35.19 -3.07
N ILE A 52 -18.51 34.24 -3.04
CA ILE A 52 -17.69 33.84 -4.19
C ILE A 52 -18.34 32.65 -4.90
N VAL A 53 -19.19 32.91 -5.89
CA VAL A 53 -19.90 31.88 -6.67
C VAL A 53 -19.30 31.65 -8.07
N ARG A 54 -18.37 32.55 -8.51
CA ARG A 54 -17.69 32.49 -9.81
C ARG A 54 -16.21 32.84 -9.64
N GLN A 55 -15.37 32.39 -10.58
CA GLN A 55 -13.93 32.66 -10.49
C GLN A 55 -13.61 34.15 -10.41
N GLY A 56 -14.24 34.99 -11.25
CA GLY A 56 -14.03 36.44 -11.20
C GLY A 56 -14.55 37.15 -9.96
N HIS A 57 -15.24 36.47 -9.05
CA HIS A 57 -15.62 37.02 -7.75
C HIS A 57 -14.50 36.91 -6.72
N ILE A 58 -13.48 36.08 -6.94
CA ILE A 58 -12.36 35.90 -6.00
C ILE A 58 -11.65 37.24 -5.80
N GLU A 59 -11.22 37.86 -6.89
CA GLU A 59 -10.53 39.17 -6.83
C GLU A 59 -11.45 40.29 -6.37
N ARG A 60 -12.73 40.29 -6.80
CA ARG A 60 -13.72 41.28 -6.36
C ARG A 60 -13.99 41.23 -4.87
N ALA A 61 -13.86 40.06 -4.25
CA ALA A 61 -13.99 39.87 -2.81
C ALA A 61 -12.67 40.13 -2.06
N GLY A 62 -11.63 40.64 -2.75
CA GLY A 62 -10.33 40.97 -2.16
C GLY A 62 -9.42 39.76 -1.95
N TYR A 63 -9.69 38.61 -2.57
CA TYR A 63 -8.85 37.42 -2.46
C TYR A 63 -7.99 37.19 -3.71
N SER A 64 -6.81 36.65 -3.48
CA SER A 64 -6.15 35.80 -4.48
C SER A 64 -6.62 34.36 -4.33
N ALA A 65 -6.44 33.54 -5.38
CA ALA A 65 -6.73 32.10 -5.29
C ALA A 65 -5.93 31.43 -4.15
N GLN A 66 -4.69 31.88 -3.92
CA GLN A 66 -3.83 31.36 -2.87
C GLN A 66 -4.34 31.74 -1.46
N THR A 67 -4.73 32.99 -1.24
CA THR A 67 -5.23 33.46 0.08
C THR A 67 -6.55 32.79 0.43
N LEU A 68 -7.44 32.61 -0.54
CA LEU A 68 -8.72 31.90 -0.36
C LEU A 68 -8.50 30.42 0.03
N LEU A 69 -7.54 29.75 -0.65
CA LEU A 69 -7.17 28.38 -0.33
C LEU A 69 -6.47 28.25 1.04
N GLN A 70 -5.68 29.27 1.43
CA GLN A 70 -5.04 29.29 2.76
C GLN A 70 -6.10 29.39 3.85
N GLU A 71 -7.07 30.31 3.74
CA GLU A 71 -8.16 30.42 4.70
C GLU A 71 -8.98 29.13 4.79
N TYR A 72 -9.22 28.44 3.66
CA TYR A 72 -9.87 27.14 3.70
C TYR A 72 -9.06 26.10 4.45
N ALA A 73 -7.72 26.08 4.27
CA ALA A 73 -6.83 25.21 5.01
C ALA A 73 -6.89 25.49 6.53
N ASP A 74 -6.89 26.76 6.91
CA ASP A 74 -6.95 27.18 8.30
C ASP A 74 -8.30 26.84 8.93
N LYS A 75 -9.43 27.08 8.24
CA LYS A 75 -10.76 26.62 8.66
C LYS A 75 -10.81 25.11 8.92
N LEU A 76 -10.23 24.31 8.02
CA LEU A 76 -10.17 22.85 8.20
C LEU A 76 -9.32 22.44 9.42
N LYS A 77 -8.23 23.18 9.69
CA LYS A 77 -7.38 22.98 10.87
C LYS A 77 -8.14 23.32 12.16
N GLU A 78 -8.83 24.45 12.21
CA GLU A 78 -9.68 24.89 13.33
C GLU A 78 -10.80 23.87 13.62
N GLN A 79 -11.38 23.26 12.57
CA GLN A 79 -12.34 22.17 12.69
C GLN A 79 -11.74 20.84 13.16
N GLY A 80 -10.45 20.79 13.47
CA GLY A 80 -9.78 19.61 14.01
C GLY A 80 -9.50 18.50 12.98
N TYR A 81 -9.56 18.79 11.67
CA TYR A 81 -9.22 17.80 10.67
C TYR A 81 -7.74 17.43 10.71
N SER A 82 -7.45 16.14 10.51
CA SER A 82 -6.06 15.66 10.44
C SER A 82 -5.33 16.26 9.23
N ALA A 83 -4.00 16.41 9.34
CA ALA A 83 -3.15 16.87 8.22
C ALA A 83 -3.40 16.09 6.92
N GLN A 84 -3.64 14.77 7.00
CA GLN A 84 -3.96 13.96 5.84
C GLN A 84 -5.32 14.32 5.22
N THR A 85 -6.32 14.60 6.02
CA THR A 85 -7.66 15.01 5.55
C THR A 85 -7.60 16.38 4.90
N ILE A 86 -6.90 17.33 5.52
CA ILE A 86 -6.68 18.68 4.96
C ILE A 86 -6.02 18.59 3.58
N HIS A 87 -4.95 17.82 3.45
CA HIS A 87 -4.31 17.57 2.15
C HIS A 87 -5.27 16.96 1.11
N THR A 88 -6.12 16.03 1.54
CA THR A 88 -7.08 15.37 0.63
C THR A 88 -8.16 16.34 0.13
N TYR A 89 -8.59 17.28 0.96
CA TYR A 89 -9.60 18.27 0.58
C TYR A 89 -9.01 19.39 -0.29
N LEU A 90 -7.80 19.83 0.04
CA LEU A 90 -7.13 20.94 -0.67
C LEU A 90 -6.59 20.54 -2.04
N ALA A 91 -6.04 19.34 -2.23
CA ALA A 91 -5.40 18.97 -3.48
C ALA A 91 -6.28 19.17 -4.73
N PRO A 92 -7.57 18.77 -4.74
CA PRO A 92 -8.46 19.08 -5.86
C PRO A 92 -8.75 20.57 -6.04
N ALA A 93 -8.90 21.32 -4.94
CA ALA A 93 -9.18 22.74 -4.98
C ALA A 93 -7.97 23.53 -5.52
N CYS A 94 -6.76 23.20 -5.06
CA CYS A 94 -5.52 23.76 -5.59
C CYS A 94 -5.38 23.52 -7.10
N LYS A 95 -5.60 22.28 -7.56
CA LYS A 95 -5.59 21.96 -8.99
C LYS A 95 -6.65 22.73 -9.77
N GLY A 96 -7.85 22.87 -9.21
CA GLY A 96 -8.95 23.59 -9.84
C GLY A 96 -8.68 25.08 -10.03
N LEU A 97 -7.94 25.70 -9.11
CA LEU A 97 -7.53 27.10 -9.16
C LEU A 97 -6.12 27.34 -9.72
N GLY A 98 -5.39 26.29 -10.11
CA GLY A 98 -4.03 26.43 -10.66
C GLY A 98 -2.97 26.82 -9.63
N VAL A 99 -3.21 26.58 -8.31
CA VAL A 99 -2.28 26.90 -7.24
C VAL A 99 -1.49 25.66 -6.83
N GLY A 100 -0.19 25.79 -6.66
CA GLY A 100 0.66 24.71 -6.19
C GLY A 100 0.40 24.40 -4.70
N MET A 101 0.27 23.11 -4.33
CA MET A 101 0.09 22.70 -2.93
C MET A 101 1.22 23.19 -1.99
N HIS A 102 2.41 23.40 -2.52
CA HIS A 102 3.57 23.91 -1.76
C HIS A 102 3.44 25.39 -1.37
N GLN A 103 2.54 26.13 -2.01
CA GLN A 103 2.25 27.53 -1.73
C GLN A 103 1.28 27.71 -0.56
N ILE A 104 0.68 26.62 -0.06
CA ILE A 104 -0.28 26.64 1.04
C ILE A 104 0.40 26.09 2.29
N SER A 105 0.37 26.86 3.38
CA SER A 105 0.86 26.43 4.68
C SER A 105 -0.06 25.39 5.29
N MET A 106 0.46 24.20 5.51
CA MET A 106 -0.31 23.05 6.01
C MET A 106 0.43 22.30 7.09
N PRO A 107 -0.30 21.66 8.03
CA PRO A 107 0.32 20.80 9.02
C PRO A 107 1.10 19.66 8.34
N LYS A 108 2.28 19.35 8.87
CA LYS A 108 3.08 18.21 8.38
C LYS A 108 2.33 16.90 8.59
N ARG A 109 2.31 16.05 7.56
CA ARG A 109 1.76 14.69 7.67
C ARG A 109 2.73 13.81 8.44
N MET A 110 2.37 13.43 9.65
CA MET A 110 3.15 12.53 10.50
C MET A 110 2.68 11.09 10.29
N SER A 111 3.59 10.19 9.94
CA SER A 111 3.25 8.76 9.74
C SER A 111 2.66 8.10 10.99
N ALA A 112 3.13 8.49 12.17
CA ALA A 112 2.59 8.03 13.45
C ALA A 112 1.12 8.44 13.68
N ALA A 113 0.74 9.66 13.27
CA ALA A 113 -0.66 10.11 13.35
C ALA A 113 -1.56 9.40 12.35
N MET A 114 -1.03 9.02 11.17
CA MET A 114 -1.78 8.25 10.16
C MET A 114 -2.12 6.84 10.64
N SER A 115 -1.30 6.23 11.47
CA SER A 115 -1.52 4.87 11.96
C SER A 115 -2.62 4.75 13.01
N LYS A 116 -2.89 5.80 13.81
CA LYS A 116 -3.99 5.82 14.79
C LYS A 116 -5.37 5.73 14.12
N ASN A 117 -5.52 6.29 12.91
CA ASN A 117 -6.78 6.27 12.17
C ASN A 117 -7.07 4.93 11.48
N THR A 118 -6.06 4.09 11.25
CA THR A 118 -6.26 2.77 10.63
C THR A 118 -6.88 1.77 11.61
N LEU A 119 -6.62 1.92 12.91
CA LEU A 119 -7.22 1.11 13.97
C LEU A 119 -8.73 1.39 14.15
N ARG A 120 -9.20 2.63 13.87
CA ARG A 120 -10.62 2.99 13.95
C ARG A 120 -11.50 2.39 12.84
N ARG A 121 -10.93 1.73 11.83
CA ARG A 121 -11.67 1.06 10.76
C ARG A 121 -12.03 -0.40 11.08
N GLN A 122 -11.56 -0.95 12.18
CA GLN A 122 -12.09 -2.18 12.74
C GLN A 122 -13.44 -1.83 13.38
N ASN A 123 -14.52 -1.98 12.62
CA ASN A 123 -15.86 -1.85 13.18
C ASN A 123 -16.29 -3.21 13.74
N ALA A 124 -17.07 -3.19 14.81
CA ALA A 124 -17.58 -4.40 15.47
C ALA A 124 -18.25 -5.39 14.49
N VAL A 125 -18.90 -4.89 13.43
CA VAL A 125 -19.52 -5.70 12.38
C VAL A 125 -18.47 -6.48 11.58
N GLY A 126 -17.34 -5.86 11.24
CA GLY A 126 -16.26 -6.54 10.50
C GLY A 126 -15.52 -7.57 11.36
N GLU A 127 -15.42 -7.34 12.67
CA GLU A 127 -14.84 -8.30 13.62
C GLU A 127 -15.78 -9.49 13.80
N ALA A 128 -17.07 -9.26 14.03
CA ALA A 128 -18.06 -10.31 14.11
C ALA A 128 -18.13 -11.15 12.83
N GLN A 129 -18.05 -10.52 11.64
CA GLN A 129 -18.03 -11.27 10.37
C GLN A 129 -16.74 -12.07 10.19
N ARG A 130 -15.62 -11.67 10.79
CA ARG A 130 -14.38 -12.44 10.74
C ARG A 130 -14.50 -13.78 11.44
N ASP A 131 -15.29 -13.85 12.48
CA ASP A 131 -15.50 -15.07 13.26
C ASP A 131 -16.76 -15.86 12.81
N ASP A 132 -17.56 -15.31 11.88
CA ASP A 132 -18.73 -15.94 11.30
C ASP A 132 -18.34 -17.07 10.33
N PRO A 133 -18.86 -18.31 10.51
CA PRO A 133 -18.55 -19.45 9.64
C PRO A 133 -18.75 -19.18 8.14
N ARG A 134 -19.71 -18.34 7.77
CA ARG A 134 -19.99 -17.98 6.38
C ARG A 134 -18.81 -17.27 5.68
N PHE A 135 -17.95 -16.61 6.45
CA PHE A 135 -16.79 -15.90 5.93
C PHE A 135 -15.47 -16.63 6.18
N GLN A 136 -15.47 -17.78 6.88
CA GLN A 136 -14.24 -18.48 7.27
C GLN A 136 -13.36 -18.81 6.07
N ARG A 137 -13.93 -19.26 4.97
CA ARG A 137 -13.18 -19.61 3.76
C ARG A 137 -12.37 -18.42 3.22
N ILE A 138 -13.02 -17.26 3.08
CA ILE A 138 -12.31 -16.08 2.57
C ILE A 138 -11.37 -15.47 3.62
N VAL A 139 -11.66 -15.62 4.91
CA VAL A 139 -10.79 -15.18 6.01
C VAL A 139 -9.48 -15.98 6.01
N GLN A 140 -9.59 -17.33 5.91
CA GLN A 140 -8.44 -18.22 5.83
C GLN A 140 -7.61 -17.93 4.56
N PHE A 141 -8.26 -17.78 3.42
CA PHE A 141 -7.59 -17.43 2.18
C PHE A 141 -6.90 -16.07 2.25
N ALA A 142 -7.55 -15.06 2.83
CA ALA A 142 -7.00 -13.72 3.01
C ALA A 142 -5.83 -13.66 4.01
N ALA A 143 -5.71 -14.63 4.91
CA ALA A 143 -4.55 -14.74 5.80
C ALA A 143 -3.29 -15.10 5.03
N VAL A 144 -3.40 -15.92 3.99
CA VAL A 144 -2.29 -16.35 3.13
C VAL A 144 -2.12 -15.42 1.94
N VAL A 145 -3.20 -15.16 1.19
CA VAL A 145 -3.20 -14.36 -0.04
C VAL A 145 -3.75 -12.97 0.26
N THR A 146 -2.87 -12.02 0.50
CA THR A 146 -3.22 -10.68 0.98
C THR A 146 -3.42 -9.65 -0.12
N VAL A 147 -3.89 -10.06 -1.28
CA VAL A 147 -4.33 -9.15 -2.35
C VAL A 147 -5.46 -8.24 -1.88
N ARG A 148 -5.64 -7.11 -2.54
CA ARG A 148 -6.75 -6.23 -2.16
C ARG A 148 -8.11 -6.90 -2.42
N PRO A 149 -9.16 -6.61 -1.62
CA PRO A 149 -10.48 -7.24 -1.76
C PRO A 149 -11.03 -7.21 -3.20
N GLN A 150 -10.84 -6.09 -3.90
CA GLN A 150 -11.27 -5.94 -5.30
C GLN A 150 -10.49 -6.85 -6.27
N ALA A 151 -9.25 -7.20 -5.95
CA ALA A 151 -8.48 -8.16 -6.73
C ALA A 151 -8.87 -9.59 -6.36
N MET A 152 -9.14 -9.88 -5.10
CA MET A 152 -9.52 -11.19 -4.58
C MET A 152 -10.74 -11.78 -5.31
N VAL A 153 -11.79 -10.98 -5.53
CA VAL A 153 -12.99 -11.41 -6.27
C VAL A 153 -12.79 -11.54 -7.80
N ARG A 154 -11.58 -11.36 -8.28
CA ARG A 154 -11.22 -11.56 -9.69
C ARG A 154 -10.24 -12.71 -9.89
N LEU A 155 -9.78 -13.31 -8.81
CA LEU A 155 -8.89 -14.46 -8.87
C LEU A 155 -9.60 -15.66 -9.51
N THR A 156 -8.81 -16.39 -10.26
CA THR A 156 -9.13 -17.71 -10.85
C THR A 156 -7.95 -18.63 -10.58
N ALA A 157 -8.05 -19.90 -10.92
CA ALA A 157 -6.94 -20.85 -10.81
C ALA A 157 -5.70 -20.40 -11.59
N ASP A 158 -5.87 -19.72 -12.74
CA ASP A 158 -4.77 -19.23 -13.60
C ASP A 158 -3.91 -18.15 -12.93
N ASN A 159 -4.36 -17.57 -11.83
CA ASN A 159 -3.58 -16.60 -11.07
C ASN A 159 -2.51 -17.26 -10.19
N LEU A 160 -2.58 -18.58 -9.95
CA LEU A 160 -1.54 -19.33 -9.26
C LEU A 160 -0.49 -19.77 -10.27
N VAL A 161 0.68 -19.18 -10.21
CA VAL A 161 1.78 -19.40 -11.15
C VAL A 161 3.05 -19.82 -10.42
N THR A 162 3.87 -20.60 -11.08
CA THR A 162 5.24 -20.93 -10.62
C THR A 162 6.22 -20.11 -11.45
N ASP A 163 7.15 -19.43 -10.82
CA ASP A 163 8.19 -18.68 -11.53
C ASP A 163 9.40 -19.57 -11.89
N ASP A 164 10.35 -19.00 -12.62
CA ASP A 164 11.56 -19.71 -13.10
C ASP A 164 12.43 -20.28 -11.97
N ASN A 165 12.27 -19.81 -10.74
CA ASN A 165 13.01 -20.31 -9.58
C ASN A 165 12.22 -21.37 -8.78
N GLY A 166 11.03 -21.78 -9.27
CA GLY A 166 10.16 -22.72 -8.58
C GLY A 166 9.30 -22.13 -7.47
N ASP A 167 9.34 -20.80 -7.26
CA ASP A 167 8.49 -20.16 -6.25
C ASP A 167 7.05 -20.04 -6.75
N THR A 168 6.10 -20.39 -5.90
CA THR A 168 4.67 -20.26 -6.20
C THR A 168 4.17 -18.87 -5.86
N LEU A 169 3.50 -18.22 -6.80
CA LEU A 169 3.04 -16.84 -6.71
C LEU A 169 1.55 -16.72 -7.07
N ILE A 170 0.83 -15.85 -6.39
CA ILE A 170 -0.44 -15.31 -6.89
C ILE A 170 -0.14 -14.07 -7.72
N SER A 171 -0.43 -14.14 -9.03
CA SER A 171 -0.20 -13.06 -9.98
C SER A 171 -1.54 -12.44 -10.41
N VAL A 172 -1.78 -11.17 -10.06
CA VAL A 172 -3.06 -10.51 -10.34
C VAL A 172 -2.88 -9.02 -10.64
N ARG A 173 -3.70 -8.47 -11.54
CA ARG A 173 -3.75 -7.02 -11.74
C ARG A 173 -4.52 -6.35 -10.60
N ASP A 174 -3.84 -5.44 -9.90
CA ASP A 174 -4.37 -4.71 -8.75
C ASP A 174 -4.68 -3.24 -9.11
N LYS A 175 -4.83 -2.39 -8.11
CA LYS A 175 -5.18 -0.97 -8.25
C LYS A 175 -4.27 -0.27 -9.28
N GLY A 176 -4.91 0.39 -10.25
CA GLY A 176 -4.21 1.11 -11.33
C GLY A 176 -3.68 0.20 -12.44
N GLY A 177 -4.15 -1.06 -12.54
CA GLY A 177 -3.71 -2.03 -13.55
C GLY A 177 -2.32 -2.62 -13.28
N LYS A 178 -1.70 -2.29 -12.15
CA LYS A 178 -0.37 -2.75 -11.76
C LYS A 178 -0.38 -4.25 -11.47
N LEU A 179 0.54 -5.00 -12.06
CA LEU A 179 0.73 -6.42 -11.74
C LEU A 179 1.25 -6.54 -10.31
N SER A 180 0.51 -7.28 -9.49
CA SER A 180 0.89 -7.66 -8.13
C SER A 180 1.17 -9.16 -8.10
N GLN A 181 2.32 -9.53 -7.56
CA GLN A 181 2.69 -10.92 -7.34
C GLN A 181 2.91 -11.12 -5.85
N GLN A 182 2.25 -12.12 -5.29
CA GLN A 182 2.37 -12.45 -3.87
C GLN A 182 2.88 -13.85 -3.69
N LEU A 183 3.88 -14.01 -2.83
CA LEU A 183 4.50 -15.28 -2.52
C LEU A 183 3.54 -16.15 -1.71
N VAL A 184 3.38 -17.39 -2.15
CA VAL A 184 2.73 -18.48 -1.42
C VAL A 184 3.83 -19.40 -0.92
N LEU A 185 3.89 -19.64 0.40
CA LEU A 185 4.90 -20.52 0.97
C LEU A 185 4.60 -21.99 0.61
N PRO A 186 5.62 -22.87 0.51
CA PRO A 186 5.45 -24.25 0.06
C PRO A 186 4.34 -25.02 0.78
N HIS A 187 4.21 -24.84 2.11
CA HIS A 187 3.19 -25.51 2.92
C HIS A 187 1.77 -24.96 2.73
N GLU A 188 1.61 -23.83 2.04
CA GLU A 188 0.33 -23.17 1.76
C GLU A 188 -0.19 -23.46 0.35
N VAL A 189 0.66 -23.98 -0.54
CA VAL A 189 0.36 -24.10 -1.97
C VAL A 189 -0.88 -24.95 -2.23
N GLU A 190 -1.01 -26.10 -1.58
CA GLU A 190 -2.15 -26.99 -1.76
C GLU A 190 -3.46 -26.34 -1.26
N PHE A 191 -3.43 -25.65 -0.12
CA PHE A 191 -4.57 -24.90 0.38
C PHE A 191 -5.01 -23.80 -0.61
N VAL A 192 -4.06 -23.03 -1.14
CA VAL A 192 -4.34 -21.97 -2.10
C VAL A 192 -4.88 -22.55 -3.41
N ARG A 193 -4.24 -23.61 -3.92
CA ARG A 193 -4.69 -24.32 -5.13
C ARG A 193 -6.11 -24.84 -4.97
N TYR A 194 -6.39 -25.57 -3.89
CA TYR A 194 -7.71 -26.11 -3.62
C TYR A 194 -8.75 -24.99 -3.55
N THR A 195 -8.45 -23.90 -2.84
CA THR A 195 -9.37 -22.75 -2.71
C THR A 195 -9.68 -22.09 -4.05
N LEU A 196 -8.71 -22.05 -4.98
CA LEU A 196 -8.88 -21.42 -6.29
C LEU A 196 -9.58 -22.34 -7.31
N THR A 197 -9.60 -23.66 -7.08
CA THR A 197 -10.16 -24.66 -7.99
C THR A 197 -11.49 -25.28 -7.52
N HIS A 198 -11.95 -24.99 -6.31
CA HIS A 198 -13.20 -25.53 -5.77
C HIS A 198 -14.08 -24.39 -5.22
N ASP A 199 -15.38 -24.61 -5.17
CA ASP A 199 -16.34 -23.71 -4.52
C ASP A 199 -16.40 -23.93 -2.99
N ALA A 200 -17.37 -23.29 -2.32
CA ALA A 200 -17.53 -23.42 -0.86
C ALA A 200 -18.01 -24.82 -0.44
N GLU A 201 -18.68 -25.55 -1.31
CA GLU A 201 -19.18 -26.91 -1.11
C GLU A 201 -18.15 -27.99 -1.54
N GLY A 202 -16.95 -27.58 -1.97
CA GLY A 202 -15.89 -28.49 -2.40
C GLY A 202 -16.08 -29.06 -3.81
N ARG A 203 -16.97 -28.49 -4.62
CA ARG A 203 -17.15 -28.91 -6.03
C ARG A 203 -16.12 -28.20 -6.93
N PRO A 204 -15.55 -28.90 -7.92
CA PRO A 204 -14.61 -28.30 -8.84
C PRO A 204 -15.22 -27.11 -9.59
N LEU A 205 -14.49 -26.01 -9.65
CA LEU A 205 -14.83 -24.83 -10.45
C LEU A 205 -14.46 -25.05 -11.93
N ALA A 206 -15.24 -24.51 -12.84
CA ALA A 206 -14.90 -24.48 -14.25
C ALA A 206 -13.68 -23.57 -14.52
N VAL A 207 -13.01 -23.77 -15.65
CA VAL A 207 -11.87 -22.94 -16.07
C VAL A 207 -12.29 -21.47 -16.16
N GLY A 208 -11.54 -20.59 -15.50
CA GLY A 208 -11.83 -19.17 -15.44
C GLY A 208 -12.93 -18.76 -14.45
N GLU A 209 -13.55 -19.70 -13.76
CA GLU A 209 -14.52 -19.42 -12.71
C GLU A 209 -13.82 -18.88 -11.45
N LYS A 210 -14.55 -18.05 -10.69
CA LYS A 210 -14.02 -17.32 -9.54
C LYS A 210 -14.48 -17.96 -8.24
N PRO A 211 -13.56 -18.28 -7.32
CA PRO A 211 -13.88 -18.89 -6.04
C PRO A 211 -14.61 -17.95 -5.08
N PHE A 212 -14.54 -16.63 -5.32
CA PHE A 212 -15.14 -15.62 -4.45
C PHE A 212 -15.94 -14.58 -5.23
N SER A 213 -17.07 -14.17 -4.67
CA SER A 213 -17.89 -13.05 -5.11
C SER A 213 -17.70 -11.82 -4.22
N ARG A 214 -18.31 -10.69 -4.59
CA ARG A 214 -18.33 -9.49 -3.72
C ARG A 214 -19.10 -9.69 -2.42
N LYS A 215 -20.05 -10.62 -2.37
CA LYS A 215 -20.82 -10.92 -1.16
C LYS A 215 -19.94 -11.59 -0.11
N ASP A 216 -18.99 -12.43 -0.54
CA ASP A 216 -18.06 -13.15 0.34
C ASP A 216 -17.05 -12.21 1.02
N LEU A 217 -16.83 -11.02 0.48
CA LEU A 217 -15.93 -10.04 1.11
C LEU A 217 -16.48 -9.48 2.43
N GLY A 218 -17.78 -9.43 2.62
CA GLY A 218 -18.38 -8.82 3.79
C GLY A 218 -17.91 -7.39 4.05
N LYS A 219 -17.87 -7.03 5.34
CA LYS A 219 -17.31 -5.77 5.85
C LYS A 219 -15.97 -5.97 6.58
N ILE A 220 -15.29 -7.07 6.32
CA ILE A 220 -14.05 -7.49 6.97
C ILE A 220 -12.92 -6.50 6.68
N ALA A 221 -12.12 -6.18 7.70
CA ALA A 221 -10.97 -5.28 7.58
C ALA A 221 -9.72 -6.01 7.06
N TYR A 222 -9.63 -6.22 5.76
CA TYR A 222 -8.53 -6.96 5.09
C TYR A 222 -7.13 -6.37 5.28
N SER A 223 -7.02 -5.10 5.71
CA SER A 223 -5.71 -4.49 5.98
C SER A 223 -4.95 -5.16 7.13
N GLY A 224 -5.65 -5.76 8.09
CA GLY A 224 -5.05 -6.50 9.21
C GLY A 224 -4.35 -7.78 8.75
N PHE A 225 -4.92 -8.50 7.77
CA PHE A 225 -4.28 -9.69 7.18
C PHE A 225 -2.97 -9.33 6.49
N ARG A 226 -2.93 -8.22 5.75
CA ARG A 226 -1.70 -7.74 5.11
C ARG A 226 -0.58 -7.43 6.12
N CYS A 227 -0.93 -6.85 7.28
CA CYS A 227 0.06 -6.59 8.33
C CYS A 227 0.60 -7.88 8.91
N ARG A 228 -0.27 -8.84 9.25
CA ARG A 228 0.14 -10.15 9.78
C ARG A 228 1.00 -10.91 8.79
N ARG A 229 0.55 -11.00 7.53
CA ARG A 229 1.31 -11.68 6.48
C ARG A 229 2.69 -11.06 6.27
N ALA A 230 2.79 -9.73 6.30
CA ALA A 230 4.08 -9.06 6.21
C ALA A 230 5.04 -9.46 7.33
N GLN A 231 4.52 -9.62 8.55
CA GLN A 231 5.31 -10.05 9.72
C GLN A 231 5.71 -11.52 9.64
N GLU A 232 4.79 -12.39 9.21
CA GLU A 232 5.05 -13.82 9.02
C GLU A 232 6.12 -14.08 7.96
N LEU A 233 6.00 -13.43 6.82
CA LEU A 233 7.00 -13.55 5.76
C LEU A 233 8.34 -12.93 6.16
N GLU A 234 8.34 -11.80 6.86
CA GLU A 234 9.57 -11.21 7.35
C GLU A 234 10.28 -12.17 8.32
N LEU A 235 9.55 -12.74 9.28
CA LEU A 235 10.09 -13.73 10.22
C LEU A 235 10.60 -14.99 9.50
N HIS A 236 9.88 -15.45 8.47
CA HIS A 236 10.31 -16.58 7.64
C HIS A 236 11.68 -16.31 6.99
N PHE A 237 11.82 -15.14 6.33
CA PHE A 237 13.07 -14.80 5.67
C PHE A 237 14.19 -14.41 6.64
N GLU A 238 13.87 -13.79 7.78
CA GLU A 238 14.86 -13.54 8.85
C GLU A 238 15.45 -14.88 9.34
N LYS A 239 14.61 -15.90 9.57
CA LYS A 239 15.08 -17.24 9.95
C LYS A 239 15.88 -17.91 8.84
N LEU A 240 15.42 -17.80 7.58
CA LEU A 240 16.11 -18.38 6.44
C LEU A 240 17.52 -17.80 6.26
N PHE A 241 17.70 -16.48 6.41
CA PHE A 241 18.97 -15.81 6.17
C PHE A 241 19.88 -15.74 7.39
N ASN A 242 19.33 -15.74 8.59
CA ASN A 242 20.06 -15.47 9.82
C ASN A 242 19.93 -16.56 10.90
N GLY A 243 19.09 -17.58 10.69
CA GLY A 243 18.84 -18.64 11.69
C GLY A 243 20.10 -19.40 12.12
N TRP A 244 21.08 -19.56 11.23
CA TRP A 244 22.37 -20.19 11.51
C TRP A 244 23.15 -19.47 12.63
N LYS A 245 22.90 -18.18 12.87
CA LYS A 245 23.59 -17.40 13.91
C LYS A 245 23.29 -17.90 15.32
N SER A 246 22.12 -18.48 15.53
CA SER A 246 21.69 -19.06 16.81
C SER A 246 22.07 -20.55 16.98
N MET A 247 22.64 -21.19 15.95
CA MET A 247 23.05 -22.59 16.02
C MET A 247 24.23 -22.78 16.97
N PRO A 248 24.29 -23.92 17.71
CA PRO A 248 25.42 -24.26 18.57
C PRO A 248 26.73 -24.30 17.79
N SER A 249 27.86 -23.98 18.48
CA SER A 249 29.22 -24.01 17.89
C SER A 249 30.29 -24.44 18.86
N ARG A 250 29.92 -25.21 19.90
CA ARG A 250 30.85 -25.66 20.96
C ARG A 250 31.72 -26.81 20.48
N THR A 251 31.15 -27.77 19.73
CA THR A 251 31.90 -28.91 19.20
C THR A 251 32.39 -28.70 17.78
N PRO A 252 33.39 -29.42 17.27
CA PRO A 252 33.83 -29.35 15.88
C PRO A 252 32.68 -29.65 14.90
N GLN A 253 31.86 -30.66 15.17
CA GLN A 253 30.72 -31.03 14.36
C GLN A 253 29.70 -29.90 14.31
N GLN A 254 29.32 -29.31 15.45
CA GLN A 254 28.40 -28.17 15.50
C GLN A 254 28.91 -26.95 14.71
N ARG A 255 30.25 -26.71 14.75
CA ARG A 255 30.86 -25.64 13.95
C ARG A 255 30.72 -25.90 12.44
N MET A 256 30.95 -27.14 11.99
CA MET A 256 30.78 -27.54 10.60
C MET A 256 29.32 -27.39 10.14
N GLU A 257 28.38 -27.91 10.94
CA GLU A 257 26.94 -27.77 10.66
C GLU A 257 26.51 -26.29 10.57
N ARG A 258 26.97 -25.46 11.49
CA ARG A 258 26.71 -24.02 11.48
C ARG A 258 27.34 -23.33 10.28
N GLN A 259 28.54 -23.69 9.89
CA GLN A 259 29.18 -23.13 8.68
C GLN A 259 28.39 -23.52 7.42
N HIS A 260 28.06 -24.79 7.28
CA HIS A 260 27.26 -25.26 6.15
C HIS A 260 25.90 -24.54 6.07
N ALA A 261 25.21 -24.37 7.20
CA ALA A 261 23.96 -23.61 7.27
C ALA A 261 24.15 -22.12 6.89
N ALA A 262 25.29 -21.52 7.26
CA ALA A 262 25.62 -20.15 6.87
C ALA A 262 25.84 -20.01 5.35
N GLU A 263 26.52 -20.98 4.74
CA GLU A 263 26.75 -21.03 3.29
C GLU A 263 25.45 -21.18 2.51
N LEU A 264 24.57 -22.09 2.94
CA LEU A 264 23.23 -22.25 2.36
C LEU A 264 22.38 -20.98 2.50
N ALA A 265 22.40 -20.35 3.67
CA ALA A 265 21.68 -19.10 3.91
C ALA A 265 22.20 -17.97 3.04
N ALA A 266 23.51 -17.88 2.82
CA ALA A 266 24.13 -16.89 1.94
C ALA A 266 23.73 -17.12 0.48
N ALA A 267 23.76 -18.36 0.01
CA ALA A 267 23.32 -18.72 -1.34
C ALA A 267 21.83 -18.36 -1.58
N ARG A 268 20.97 -18.75 -0.64
CA ARG A 268 19.53 -18.39 -0.70
C ARG A 268 19.29 -16.87 -0.67
N ARG A 269 20.04 -16.16 0.15
CA ARG A 269 19.97 -14.70 0.20
C ARG A 269 20.38 -14.07 -1.13
N GLN A 270 21.43 -14.60 -1.78
CA GLN A 270 21.89 -14.11 -3.07
C GLN A 270 20.84 -14.36 -4.19
N GLU A 271 20.23 -15.54 -4.23
CA GLU A 271 19.14 -15.86 -5.16
C GLU A 271 18.01 -14.80 -5.06
N TRP A 272 17.62 -14.44 -3.84
CA TRP A 272 16.60 -13.41 -3.62
C TRP A 272 17.05 -12.00 -4.01
N VAL A 273 18.32 -11.66 -3.78
CA VAL A 273 18.88 -10.39 -4.23
C VAL A 273 18.79 -10.29 -5.75
N ASP A 274 19.19 -11.35 -6.46
CA ASP A 274 19.14 -11.41 -7.94
C ASP A 274 17.70 -11.30 -8.45
N LYS A 275 16.78 -12.02 -7.84
CA LYS A 275 15.36 -12.00 -8.17
C LYS A 275 14.74 -10.60 -7.99
N ILE A 276 15.03 -9.93 -6.85
CA ILE A 276 14.56 -8.58 -6.58
C ILE A 276 15.18 -7.58 -7.55
N CYS A 277 16.48 -7.68 -7.84
CA CYS A 277 17.16 -6.79 -8.79
C CYS A 277 16.60 -6.92 -10.20
N ARG A 278 16.35 -8.14 -10.67
CA ARG A 278 15.71 -8.40 -11.97
C ARG A 278 14.35 -7.71 -12.05
N LYS A 279 13.52 -7.95 -11.07
CA LYS A 279 12.17 -7.38 -10.99
C LYS A 279 12.19 -5.85 -10.82
N TRP A 280 13.16 -5.30 -10.12
CA TRP A 280 13.35 -3.86 -10.02
C TRP A 280 13.71 -3.26 -11.38
N ASN A 281 14.62 -3.89 -12.14
CA ASN A 281 15.00 -3.46 -13.48
C ASN A 281 13.82 -3.45 -14.45
N GLU A 282 12.97 -4.49 -14.41
CA GLU A 282 11.73 -4.56 -15.20
C GLU A 282 10.77 -3.40 -14.88
N SER A 283 10.65 -3.05 -13.60
CA SER A 283 9.78 -1.95 -13.16
C SER A 283 10.39 -0.56 -13.39
N HIS A 284 11.71 -0.46 -13.64
CA HIS A 284 12.46 0.77 -13.87
C HIS A 284 13.26 0.71 -15.18
N PRO A 285 12.58 0.59 -16.35
CA PRO A 285 13.27 0.37 -17.63
C PRO A 285 14.19 1.54 -18.02
N LYS A 286 13.93 2.74 -17.50
CA LYS A 286 14.73 3.95 -17.72
C LYS A 286 15.90 4.13 -16.74
N ALA A 287 16.08 3.20 -15.78
CA ALA A 287 17.20 3.30 -14.84
C ALA A 287 18.53 3.12 -15.54
N THR A 288 19.50 3.97 -15.19
CA THR A 288 20.88 3.86 -15.69
C THR A 288 21.56 2.63 -15.06
N GLU A 289 22.65 2.19 -15.68
CA GLU A 289 23.46 1.09 -15.14
C GLU A 289 24.00 1.42 -13.74
N SER A 290 24.46 2.64 -13.52
CA SER A 290 24.89 3.12 -12.20
C SER A 290 23.79 3.01 -11.16
N GLN A 291 22.55 3.34 -11.50
CA GLN A 291 21.40 3.19 -10.59
C GLN A 291 21.09 1.72 -10.28
N ARG A 292 21.20 0.84 -11.28
CA ARG A 292 21.01 -0.61 -11.10
C ARG A 292 22.07 -1.21 -10.19
N ASN A 293 23.33 -0.85 -10.42
CA ASN A 293 24.48 -1.28 -9.61
C ASN A 293 24.39 -0.77 -8.17
N ALA A 294 24.01 0.50 -7.97
CA ALA A 294 23.80 1.07 -6.65
C ALA A 294 22.64 0.39 -5.89
N TYR A 295 21.54 0.03 -6.60
CA TYR A 295 20.44 -0.71 -6.00
C TYR A 295 20.87 -2.11 -5.56
N ARG A 296 21.60 -2.87 -6.40
CA ARG A 296 22.17 -4.17 -6.10
C ARG A 296 23.12 -4.12 -4.91
N ALA A 297 24.12 -3.25 -4.94
CA ALA A 297 25.11 -3.09 -3.87
C ALA A 297 24.46 -2.79 -2.49
N ARG A 298 23.33 -2.05 -2.51
CA ARG A 298 22.56 -1.79 -1.29
C ARG A 298 21.90 -3.04 -0.72
N LEU A 299 21.51 -4.01 -1.54
CA LEU A 299 20.90 -5.27 -1.11
C LEU A 299 21.95 -6.30 -0.71
N GLU A 300 23.06 -6.38 -1.43
CA GLU A 300 24.16 -7.32 -1.16
C GLU A 300 24.85 -7.00 0.16
N LYS A 301 24.97 -5.73 0.50
CA LYS A 301 25.56 -5.33 1.77
C LYS A 301 24.69 -5.82 2.94
N PRO A 302 25.23 -6.62 3.87
CA PRO A 302 24.52 -7.00 5.09
C PRO A 302 24.13 -5.74 5.87
N SER A 303 22.86 -5.43 5.89
CA SER A 303 22.37 -4.23 6.56
C SER A 303 20.98 -4.44 7.11
N ARG A 304 20.70 -3.78 8.23
CA ARG A 304 19.39 -3.81 8.87
C ARG A 304 18.63 -2.51 8.64
N ILE A 305 17.32 -2.63 8.60
CA ILE A 305 16.38 -1.49 8.61
C ILE A 305 16.01 -1.26 10.07
N TYR A 306 16.31 -0.10 10.61
CA TYR A 306 15.96 0.27 11.98
C TYR A 306 14.62 0.99 12.01
N ILE A 307 13.77 0.63 12.98
CA ILE A 307 12.53 1.31 13.28
C ILE A 307 12.84 2.60 14.03
N ARG A 308 12.10 3.67 13.75
CA ARG A 308 12.34 5.01 14.31
C ARG A 308 11.04 5.75 14.60
N GLY A 309 11.11 6.76 15.47
CA GLY A 309 10.00 7.63 15.83
C GLY A 309 8.81 6.87 16.41
N GLY A 310 7.60 7.29 16.18
CA GLY A 310 6.40 6.67 16.74
C GLY A 310 6.16 5.19 16.34
N ASN A 311 6.86 4.68 15.33
CA ASN A 311 6.86 3.26 15.03
C ASN A 311 7.77 2.49 16.01
N LEU A 312 8.85 3.09 16.51
CA LEU A 312 9.72 2.49 17.52
C LEU A 312 8.95 2.29 18.83
N GLU A 313 8.36 3.35 19.36
CA GLU A 313 7.53 3.30 20.58
C GLU A 313 6.46 2.20 20.49
N ARG A 314 5.85 2.05 19.32
CA ARG A 314 4.85 0.99 19.11
C ARG A 314 5.47 -0.39 19.05
N ALA A 315 6.60 -0.57 18.37
CA ALA A 315 7.28 -1.86 18.29
C ALA A 315 7.69 -2.32 19.69
N GLU A 316 8.25 -1.41 20.50
CA GLU A 316 8.62 -1.67 21.90
C GLU A 316 7.41 -2.03 22.75
N ALA A 317 6.31 -1.27 22.66
CA ALA A 317 5.07 -1.54 23.39
C ALA A 317 4.42 -2.89 23.03
N LEU A 318 4.69 -3.42 21.82
CA LEU A 318 4.17 -4.70 21.35
C LEU A 318 5.21 -5.83 21.45
N GLY A 319 6.39 -5.58 22.04
CA GLY A 319 7.48 -6.58 22.14
C GLY A 319 8.01 -7.03 20.78
N ARG A 320 7.93 -6.18 19.74
CA ARG A 320 8.35 -6.51 18.39
C ARG A 320 9.80 -6.11 18.13
N PRO A 321 10.48 -6.75 17.15
CA PRO A 321 11.84 -6.35 16.79
C PRO A 321 11.92 -4.87 16.38
N VAL A 322 13.00 -4.21 16.79
CA VAL A 322 13.29 -2.81 16.43
C VAL A 322 14.20 -2.68 15.21
N SER A 323 14.64 -3.80 14.66
CA SER A 323 15.42 -3.85 13.42
C SER A 323 15.14 -5.13 12.65
N TYR A 324 15.22 -5.07 11.33
CA TYR A 324 14.87 -6.13 10.40
C TYR A 324 15.91 -6.28 9.30
N ASP A 325 16.12 -7.50 8.78
CA ASP A 325 17.00 -7.70 7.62
C ASP A 325 16.45 -6.94 6.40
N ARG A 326 17.34 -6.25 5.69
CA ARG A 326 16.94 -5.40 4.56
C ARG A 326 16.39 -6.20 3.39
N VAL A 327 16.97 -7.38 3.10
CA VAL A 327 16.51 -8.22 1.99
C VAL A 327 15.17 -8.84 2.33
N ALA A 328 14.99 -9.36 3.56
CA ALA A 328 13.69 -9.86 4.03
C ALA A 328 12.60 -8.78 3.91
N CYS A 329 12.86 -7.58 4.41
CA CYS A 329 11.94 -6.44 4.24
C CYS A 329 11.62 -6.13 2.78
N ARG A 330 12.60 -6.24 1.88
CA ARG A 330 12.39 -5.96 0.47
C ARG A 330 11.56 -7.04 -0.20
N ILE A 331 11.79 -8.31 0.13
CA ILE A 331 10.94 -9.42 -0.33
C ILE A 331 9.49 -9.18 0.09
N VAL A 332 9.25 -8.87 1.36
CA VAL A 332 7.91 -8.58 1.87
C VAL A 332 7.27 -7.39 1.17
N SER A 333 8.02 -6.32 0.95
CA SER A 333 7.51 -5.14 0.21
C SER A 333 7.05 -5.49 -1.18
N VAL A 334 7.80 -6.31 -1.90
CA VAL A 334 7.54 -6.68 -3.30
C VAL A 334 6.47 -7.76 -3.39
N TYR A 335 6.62 -8.84 -2.62
CA TYR A 335 5.88 -10.09 -2.77
C TYR A 335 4.72 -10.28 -1.76
N ALA A 336 4.49 -9.33 -0.86
CA ALA A 336 3.29 -9.32 -0.01
C ALA A 336 2.50 -8.01 -0.14
N LEU A 337 3.20 -6.87 -0.27
CA LEU A 337 2.57 -5.55 -0.20
C LEU A 337 2.46 -4.84 -1.54
N SER A 338 3.18 -5.32 -2.57
CA SER A 338 3.28 -4.70 -3.91
C SER A 338 3.78 -3.25 -3.87
N HIS A 339 4.72 -2.96 -2.97
CA HIS A 339 5.36 -1.66 -2.80
C HIS A 339 6.86 -1.76 -3.11
N TRP A 340 7.36 -0.92 -4.04
CA TRP A 340 8.74 -1.03 -4.51
C TRP A 340 9.76 -0.16 -3.75
N GLU A 341 9.36 1.02 -3.28
CA GLU A 341 10.32 2.09 -3.11
C GLU A 341 10.49 2.59 -1.68
N ASP A 342 9.55 2.33 -0.79
CA ASP A 342 9.51 3.05 0.47
C ASP A 342 9.69 2.13 1.68
N GLU A 343 10.91 2.17 2.25
CA GLU A 343 11.19 1.53 3.54
C GLU A 343 10.27 2.05 4.65
N SER A 344 9.74 3.26 4.53
CA SER A 344 8.78 3.81 5.50
C SER A 344 7.47 3.04 5.48
N THR A 345 7.04 2.60 4.31
CA THR A 345 5.81 1.83 4.15
C THR A 345 5.93 0.47 4.83
N ILE A 346 7.04 -0.27 4.61
CA ILE A 346 7.23 -1.58 5.24
C ILE A 346 7.31 -1.47 6.76
N ARG A 347 7.99 -0.45 7.30
CA ARG A 347 8.05 -0.19 8.75
C ARG A 347 6.66 -0.06 9.36
N ASN A 348 5.72 0.59 8.68
CA ASN A 348 4.34 0.72 9.15
C ASN A 348 3.59 -0.63 9.21
N TYR A 349 3.92 -1.59 8.33
CA TYR A 349 3.31 -2.93 8.36
C TYR A 349 3.92 -3.83 9.43
N LEU A 350 5.23 -3.76 9.62
CA LEU A 350 5.93 -4.60 10.60
C LEU A 350 5.68 -4.19 12.06
N THR A 351 5.29 -2.94 12.30
CA THR A 351 5.07 -2.41 13.66
C THR A 351 3.60 -2.26 14.07
N LYS A 352 2.66 -2.77 13.27
CA LYS A 352 1.21 -2.71 13.60
C LYS A 352 0.72 -3.91 14.38
#